data_4a36dffd87ddc1591933dd1eddf83c55
#
_entry.id   4a36dffd87ddc1591933dd1eddf83c55
#
_cell.length_a   1.000
_cell.length_b   1.000
_cell.length_c   1.000
_cell.angle_alpha   90.00
_cell.angle_beta   90.00
_cell.angle_gamma   90.00
#
_symmetry.space_group_name_H-M   'P 1'
#
loop_
_entity.id
_entity.type
_entity.pdbx_description
1 polymer ?
#
loop_
_entity_poly.entity_id
_entity_poly.type
_entity_poly.pdbx_seq_one_letter_code
_entity_poly.pdbx_strand_id
1 'polypeptide(L)'
;MIDSDCFRPNVGIILCNDQRKLFWAKRIGQDAWQFPQGGINENESPEEAMFRELGEEVGLKPDQVDVLGETRDWLKYRLPRRYVRKNCDPVCIGQKQRWFLLRVLCNESDFCLDSSEKPEFDHWKWVKYWYPVDQVVYFKRNVYAQALNELAPILYPDGISGQFEQIKTKSRRIRLYR
;
A
#
# COMPACT_ATOMS: atom_id res chain seq x y z
N MET A 1 -0.09 -7.04 15.84
CA MET A 1 -1.35 -7.07 16.66
C MET A 1 -2.55 -7.06 15.71
N ILE A 2 -3.71 -7.62 16.09
CA ILE A 2 -4.98 -7.57 15.35
C ILE A 2 -5.93 -6.72 16.18
N ASP A 3 -6.68 -5.81 15.57
CA ASP A 3 -7.61 -4.93 16.28
C ASP A 3 -8.93 -5.63 16.67
N SER A 4 -9.81 -4.91 17.39
CA SER A 4 -11.12 -5.42 17.82
C SER A 4 -12.04 -5.79 16.64
N ASP A 5 -11.82 -5.21 15.45
CA ASP A 5 -12.56 -5.49 14.22
C ASP A 5 -11.96 -6.66 13.43
N CYS A 6 -10.95 -7.35 13.98
CA CYS A 6 -10.21 -8.44 13.34
C CYS A 6 -9.38 -8.02 12.11
N PHE A 7 -8.97 -6.75 12.01
CA PHE A 7 -8.04 -6.27 11.00
C PHE A 7 -6.64 -6.09 11.57
N ARG A 8 -5.63 -6.42 10.76
CA ARG A 8 -4.23 -6.15 11.11
C ARG A 8 -3.86 -4.72 10.67
N PRO A 9 -3.42 -3.84 11.59
CA PRO A 9 -2.86 -2.54 11.24
C PRO A 9 -1.61 -2.70 10.37
N ASN A 10 -1.52 -1.86 9.33
CA ASN A 10 -0.48 -1.94 8.32
C ASN A 10 -0.24 -0.54 7.74
N VAL A 11 0.93 -0.33 7.17
CA VAL A 11 1.27 0.87 6.38
C VAL A 11 1.49 0.48 4.93
N GLY A 12 1.10 1.36 4.01
CA GLY A 12 1.44 1.28 2.60
C GLY A 12 2.29 2.47 2.20
N ILE A 13 3.29 2.25 1.36
CA ILE A 13 4.28 3.25 0.96
C ILE A 13 4.21 3.47 -0.55
N ILE A 14 3.89 4.69 -0.95
CA ILE A 14 3.86 5.12 -2.34
C ILE A 14 5.07 6.03 -2.55
N LEU A 15 6.14 5.50 -3.16
CA LEU A 15 7.30 6.30 -3.54
C LEU A 15 7.08 6.91 -4.92
N CYS A 16 7.38 8.20 -5.10
CA CYS A 16 7.35 8.86 -6.40
C CYS A 16 8.70 9.51 -6.72
N ASN A 17 9.02 9.60 -8.01
CA ASN A 17 10.15 10.35 -8.53
C ASN A 17 9.74 11.74 -9.01
N ASP A 18 10.69 12.56 -9.48
CA ASP A 18 10.46 13.91 -10.03
C ASP A 18 9.56 13.92 -11.28
N GLN A 19 9.49 12.81 -12.01
CA GLN A 19 8.58 12.63 -13.13
C GLN A 19 7.16 12.21 -12.69
N ARG A 20 6.87 12.19 -11.39
CA ARG A 20 5.61 11.75 -10.79
C ARG A 20 5.24 10.30 -11.12
N LYS A 21 6.23 9.47 -11.48
CA LYS A 21 6.05 8.02 -11.62
C LYS A 21 6.18 7.37 -10.26
N LEU A 22 5.48 6.24 -10.08
CA LEU A 22 5.43 5.51 -8.82
C LEU A 22 6.32 4.29 -8.87
N PHE A 23 7.01 4.02 -7.77
CA PHE A 23 7.78 2.80 -7.55
C PHE A 23 6.85 1.60 -7.44
N TRP A 24 7.13 0.56 -8.22
CA TRP A 24 6.30 -0.64 -8.29
C TRP A 24 7.19 -1.87 -8.21
N ALA A 25 7.00 -2.69 -7.17
CA ALA A 25 7.92 -3.78 -6.84
C ALA A 25 7.29 -5.16 -7.05
N LYS A 26 8.12 -6.11 -7.51
CA LYS A 26 7.76 -7.50 -7.76
C LYS A 26 8.13 -8.36 -6.56
N ARG A 27 7.19 -9.14 -6.07
CA ARG A 27 7.42 -10.07 -4.97
C ARG A 27 8.25 -11.28 -5.40
N ILE A 28 9.23 -11.64 -4.56
CA ILE A 28 10.06 -12.83 -4.76
C ILE A 28 9.20 -14.10 -4.88
N GLY A 29 9.50 -14.90 -5.90
CA GLY A 29 8.84 -16.20 -6.11
C GLY A 29 7.36 -16.12 -6.49
N GLN A 30 6.85 -14.94 -6.85
CA GLN A 30 5.45 -14.74 -7.22
C GLN A 30 5.36 -13.84 -8.47
N ASP A 31 4.39 -14.11 -9.33
CA ASP A 31 4.02 -13.17 -10.39
C ASP A 31 3.02 -12.14 -9.82
N ALA A 32 3.47 -11.42 -8.81
CA ALA A 32 2.67 -10.43 -8.11
C ALA A 32 3.49 -9.17 -7.84
N TRP A 33 2.90 -8.03 -8.14
CA TRP A 33 3.48 -6.72 -7.96
C TRP A 33 2.68 -5.91 -6.96
N GLN A 34 3.35 -5.10 -6.15
CA GLN A 34 2.70 -4.27 -5.14
C GLN A 34 3.56 -3.07 -4.75
N PHE A 35 2.95 -2.11 -4.04
CA PHE A 35 3.68 -1.12 -3.28
C PHE A 35 4.34 -1.75 -2.05
N PRO A 36 5.47 -1.22 -1.56
CA PRO A 36 6.02 -1.56 -0.26
C PRO A 36 4.98 -1.36 0.84
N GLN A 37 4.92 -2.31 1.77
CA GLN A 37 3.91 -2.30 2.83
C GLN A 37 4.26 -3.26 3.96
N GLY A 38 3.97 -2.90 5.19
CA GLY A 38 4.18 -3.82 6.29
C GLY A 38 3.32 -3.59 7.52
N GLY A 39 3.38 -4.52 8.45
CA GLY A 39 2.59 -4.47 9.67
C GLY A 39 3.16 -3.47 10.67
N ILE A 40 2.27 -2.82 11.42
CA ILE A 40 2.63 -1.97 12.53
C ILE A 40 2.87 -2.85 13.75
N ASN A 41 4.01 -2.68 14.42
CA ASN A 41 4.36 -3.39 15.63
C ASN A 41 3.67 -2.78 16.86
N GLU A 42 3.76 -3.47 18.00
CA GLU A 42 3.26 -2.96 19.26
C GLU A 42 4.05 -1.70 19.67
N ASN A 43 3.34 -0.65 20.07
CA ASN A 43 3.90 0.66 20.44
C ASN A 43 4.62 1.42 19.32
N GLU A 44 4.44 1.01 18.06
CA GLU A 44 4.97 1.69 16.88
C GLU A 44 3.87 2.58 16.27
N SER A 45 4.20 3.82 15.97
CA SER A 45 3.32 4.71 15.21
C SER A 45 3.28 4.30 13.73
N PRO A 46 2.25 4.70 12.96
CA PRO A 46 2.23 4.46 11.53
C PRO A 46 3.44 5.03 10.78
N GLU A 47 3.93 6.20 11.19
CA GLU A 47 5.10 6.83 10.57
C GLU A 47 6.40 6.07 10.87
N GLU A 48 6.60 5.63 12.11
CA GLU A 48 7.74 4.77 12.47
C GLU A 48 7.73 3.46 11.69
N ALA A 49 6.55 2.81 11.60
CA ALA A 49 6.38 1.60 10.79
C ALA A 49 6.70 1.85 9.32
N MET A 50 6.26 2.98 8.77
CA MET A 50 6.54 3.36 7.39
C MET A 50 8.05 3.48 7.13
N PHE A 51 8.79 4.17 7.99
CA PHE A 51 10.24 4.31 7.82
C PHE A 51 10.98 2.98 8.03
N ARG A 52 10.55 2.14 8.96
CA ARG A 52 11.13 0.80 9.16
C ARG A 52 10.91 -0.08 7.92
N GLU A 53 9.67 -0.17 7.42
CA GLU A 53 9.35 -0.95 6.21
C GLU A 53 10.05 -0.40 4.96
N LEU A 54 10.20 0.94 4.85
CA LEU A 54 10.97 1.57 3.78
C LEU A 54 12.43 1.08 3.79
N GLY A 55 13.05 1.02 4.96
CA GLY A 55 14.40 0.50 5.13
C GLY A 55 14.50 -0.99 4.83
N GLU A 56 13.56 -1.80 5.33
CA GLU A 56 13.57 -3.25 5.18
C GLU A 56 13.30 -3.71 3.73
N GLU A 57 12.36 -3.05 3.02
CA GLU A 57 11.89 -3.48 1.71
C GLU A 57 12.56 -2.77 0.52
N VAL A 58 13.04 -1.53 0.72
CA VAL A 58 13.63 -0.70 -0.36
C VAL A 58 15.06 -0.28 -0.06
N GLY A 59 15.51 -0.42 1.20
CA GLY A 59 16.86 -0.05 1.63
C GLY A 59 17.08 1.45 1.81
N LEU A 60 16.02 2.26 1.79
CA LEU A 60 16.12 3.72 1.92
C LEU A 60 16.03 4.19 3.37
N LYS A 61 16.77 5.25 3.68
CA LYS A 61 16.78 5.93 4.97
C LYS A 61 15.81 7.13 4.96
N PRO A 62 15.41 7.63 6.15
CA PRO A 62 14.50 8.77 6.25
C PRO A 62 15.00 10.04 5.55
N ASP A 63 16.31 10.30 5.53
CA ASP A 63 16.94 11.45 4.88
C ASP A 63 17.01 11.34 3.34
N GLN A 64 16.69 10.19 2.79
CA GLN A 64 16.64 9.94 1.35
C GLN A 64 15.23 10.11 0.74
N VAL A 65 14.25 10.48 1.56
CA VAL A 65 12.87 10.70 1.12
C VAL A 65 12.27 11.93 1.76
N ASP A 66 11.27 12.50 1.09
CA ASP A 66 10.44 13.60 1.61
C ASP A 66 9.00 13.10 1.73
N VAL A 67 8.40 13.16 2.93
CA VAL A 67 7.02 12.74 3.17
C VAL A 67 6.08 13.84 2.68
N LEU A 68 5.43 13.62 1.55
CA LEU A 68 4.53 14.60 0.94
C LEU A 68 3.14 14.60 1.56
N GLY A 69 2.69 13.48 2.10
CA GLY A 69 1.41 13.36 2.77
C GLY A 69 1.01 11.92 3.06
N GLU A 70 -0.11 11.79 3.74
CA GLU A 70 -0.69 10.51 4.14
C GLU A 70 -2.21 10.52 4.00
N THR A 71 -2.84 9.34 3.96
CA THR A 71 -4.31 9.24 3.98
C THR A 71 -4.87 9.67 5.34
N ARG A 72 -6.02 10.36 5.35
CA ARG A 72 -6.67 10.84 6.58
C ARG A 72 -7.12 9.70 7.48
N ASP A 73 -7.71 8.67 6.83
CA ASP A 73 -8.34 7.55 7.50
C ASP A 73 -7.64 6.22 7.22
N TRP A 74 -7.96 5.23 8.03
CA TRP A 74 -7.59 3.85 7.79
C TRP A 74 -8.39 3.26 6.64
N LEU A 75 -7.72 2.87 5.57
CA LEU A 75 -8.32 2.19 4.43
C LEU A 75 -8.29 0.68 4.66
N LYS A 76 -9.46 0.02 4.53
CA LYS A 76 -9.61 -1.41 4.85
C LYS A 76 -9.82 -2.26 3.61
N TYR A 77 -9.22 -3.45 3.59
CA TYR A 77 -9.58 -4.50 2.65
C TYR A 77 -9.69 -5.85 3.36
N ARG A 78 -10.54 -6.73 2.83
CA ARG A 78 -10.72 -8.08 3.35
C ARG A 78 -9.92 -9.08 2.53
N LEU A 79 -9.31 -10.04 3.22
CA LEU A 79 -8.68 -11.18 2.57
C LEU A 79 -9.75 -12.14 2.02
N PRO A 80 -9.55 -12.69 0.81
CA PRO A 80 -10.33 -13.83 0.36
C PRO A 80 -10.23 -14.99 1.36
N ARG A 81 -11.30 -15.76 1.53
CA ARG A 81 -11.39 -16.84 2.54
C ARG A 81 -10.19 -17.81 2.50
N ARG A 82 -9.63 -18.08 1.32
CA ARG A 82 -8.46 -18.94 1.14
C ARG A 82 -7.16 -18.40 1.74
N TYR A 83 -7.07 -17.09 1.98
CA TYR A 83 -5.89 -16.43 2.58
C TYR A 83 -6.07 -16.12 4.07
N VAL A 84 -7.28 -16.35 4.61
CA VAL A 84 -7.55 -16.18 6.04
C VAL A 84 -6.96 -17.36 6.80
N ARG A 85 -6.00 -17.09 7.69
CA ARG A 85 -5.42 -18.12 8.57
C ARG A 85 -6.40 -18.42 9.70
N LYS A 86 -6.96 -19.62 9.72
CA LYS A 86 -7.97 -20.03 10.70
C LYS A 86 -7.39 -20.38 12.09
N ASN A 87 -6.08 -20.60 12.15
CA ASN A 87 -5.39 -21.06 13.37
C ASN A 87 -4.77 -19.91 14.18
N CYS A 88 -5.26 -18.67 13.99
CA CYS A 88 -4.86 -17.50 14.75
C CYS A 88 -6.03 -17.02 15.61
N ASP A 89 -5.76 -16.63 16.83
CA ASP A 89 -6.74 -16.01 17.73
C ASP A 89 -6.21 -14.62 18.15
N PRO A 90 -6.93 -13.52 17.81
CA PRO A 90 -8.12 -13.45 16.94
C PRO A 90 -7.80 -13.75 15.46
N VAL A 91 -8.81 -14.23 14.72
CA VAL A 91 -8.68 -14.50 13.28
C VAL A 91 -8.54 -13.18 12.51
N CYS A 92 -7.45 -13.02 11.77
CA CYS A 92 -7.24 -11.85 10.91
C CYS A 92 -8.05 -11.98 9.61
N ILE A 93 -9.08 -11.14 9.43
CA ILE A 93 -9.95 -11.16 8.25
C ILE A 93 -9.52 -10.19 7.14
N GLY A 94 -8.55 -9.31 7.42
CA GLY A 94 -8.09 -8.31 6.48
C GLY A 94 -7.02 -7.40 7.07
N GLN A 95 -6.71 -6.36 6.35
CA GLN A 95 -5.80 -5.32 6.81
C GLN A 95 -6.50 -3.97 6.79
N LYS A 96 -6.13 -3.08 7.73
CA LYS A 96 -6.41 -1.66 7.72
C LYS A 96 -5.09 -0.92 7.54
N GLN A 97 -5.03 -0.02 6.57
CA GLN A 97 -3.78 0.59 6.12
C GLN A 97 -3.83 2.11 6.21
N ARG A 98 -2.75 2.71 6.75
CA ARG A 98 -2.42 4.12 6.52
C ARG A 98 -1.46 4.16 5.34
N TRP A 99 -1.72 5.05 4.37
CA TRP A 99 -0.90 5.17 3.17
C TRP A 99 -0.12 6.47 3.19
N PHE A 100 1.16 6.36 2.89
CA PHE A 100 2.08 7.48 2.83
C PHE A 100 2.56 7.69 1.39
N LEU A 101 2.62 8.96 0.97
CA LEU A 101 3.20 9.37 -0.31
C LEU A 101 4.54 10.04 -0.02
N LEU A 102 5.61 9.48 -0.59
CA LEU A 102 6.97 9.96 -0.38
C LEU A 102 7.62 10.29 -1.73
N ARG A 103 8.38 11.39 -1.76
CA ARG A 103 9.26 11.71 -2.88
C ARG A 103 10.65 11.16 -2.60
N VAL A 104 11.24 10.48 -3.57
CA VAL A 104 12.62 10.01 -3.52
C VAL A 104 13.57 11.18 -3.77
N LEU A 105 14.56 11.38 -2.91
CA LEU A 105 15.57 12.42 -2.97
C LEU A 105 16.96 11.90 -3.38
N CYS A 106 17.13 10.59 -3.44
CA CYS A 106 18.38 9.90 -3.75
C CYS A 106 18.40 9.31 -5.17
N ASN A 107 19.51 8.70 -5.57
CA ASN A 107 19.63 8.04 -6.86
C ASN A 107 18.99 6.63 -6.83
N GLU A 108 18.60 6.13 -8.00
CA GLU A 108 18.07 4.77 -8.13
C GLU A 108 19.06 3.69 -7.71
N SER A 109 20.38 3.98 -7.80
CA SER A 109 21.46 3.11 -7.32
C SER A 109 21.46 2.89 -5.80
N ASP A 110 20.76 3.74 -5.05
CA ASP A 110 20.68 3.65 -3.59
C ASP A 110 19.57 2.68 -3.14
N PHE A 111 18.72 2.20 -4.07
CA PHE A 111 17.70 1.20 -3.77
C PHE A 111 18.35 -0.16 -3.56
N CYS A 112 18.05 -0.79 -2.42
CA CYS A 112 18.59 -2.07 -2.01
C CYS A 112 17.44 -2.98 -1.54
N LEU A 113 16.95 -3.84 -2.44
CA LEU A 113 15.81 -4.73 -2.15
C LEU A 113 16.17 -5.93 -1.29
N ASP A 114 17.45 -6.20 -1.10
CA ASP A 114 18.01 -7.29 -0.30
C ASP A 114 18.68 -6.80 1.00
N SER A 115 18.29 -5.61 1.48
CA SER A 115 18.82 -5.02 2.70
C SER A 115 18.41 -5.74 3.98
N SER A 116 17.32 -6.50 3.96
CA SER A 116 16.81 -7.25 5.11
C SER A 116 17.15 -8.74 5.04
N GLU A 117 17.11 -9.43 6.20
CA GLU A 117 17.31 -10.89 6.27
C GLU A 117 16.26 -11.70 5.49
N LYS A 118 15.10 -11.10 5.22
CA LYS A 118 13.98 -11.70 4.49
C LYS A 118 13.46 -10.75 3.42
N PRO A 119 14.19 -10.59 2.32
CA PRO A 119 13.76 -9.71 1.24
C PRO A 119 12.37 -10.08 0.70
N GLU A 120 11.52 -9.08 0.46
CA GLU A 120 10.19 -9.31 -0.11
C GLU A 120 10.14 -9.13 -1.63
N PHE A 121 11.06 -8.33 -2.19
CA PHE A 121 11.08 -7.95 -3.60
C PHE A 121 12.39 -8.37 -4.28
N ASP A 122 12.30 -8.74 -5.56
CA ASP A 122 13.46 -9.06 -6.41
C ASP A 122 13.62 -8.12 -7.61
N HIS A 123 12.58 -7.37 -7.96
CA HIS A 123 12.56 -6.39 -9.05
C HIS A 123 11.70 -5.20 -8.70
N TRP A 124 11.99 -4.06 -9.36
CA TRP A 124 11.17 -2.88 -9.29
C TRP A 124 11.19 -2.10 -10.62
N LYS A 125 10.23 -1.19 -10.81
CA LYS A 125 10.14 -0.29 -11.96
C LYS A 125 9.35 0.96 -11.61
N TRP A 126 9.59 2.04 -12.35
CA TRP A 126 8.74 3.23 -12.33
C TRP A 126 7.52 3.02 -13.23
N VAL A 127 6.33 3.30 -12.72
CA VAL A 127 5.07 3.17 -13.45
C VAL A 127 4.26 4.46 -13.43
N LYS A 128 3.30 4.58 -14.36
CA LYS A 128 2.34 5.69 -14.37
C LYS A 128 1.44 5.62 -13.14
N TYR A 129 0.94 6.77 -12.70
CA TYR A 129 0.22 6.94 -11.44
C TYR A 129 -0.91 5.93 -11.20
N TRP A 130 -1.76 5.69 -12.20
CA TRP A 130 -2.91 4.77 -12.07
C TRP A 130 -2.59 3.30 -12.38
N TYR A 131 -1.43 3.01 -12.96
CA TYR A 131 -1.04 1.65 -13.33
C TYR A 131 -1.17 0.62 -12.19
N PRO A 132 -0.81 0.93 -10.91
CA PRO A 132 -0.92 -0.01 -9.81
C PRO A 132 -2.33 -0.51 -9.52
N VAL A 133 -3.37 0.31 -9.76
CA VAL A 133 -4.76 -0.07 -9.51
C VAL A 133 -5.20 -1.23 -10.41
N ASP A 134 -4.76 -1.21 -11.67
CA ASP A 134 -5.12 -2.26 -12.64
C ASP A 134 -4.31 -3.54 -12.43
N GLN A 135 -3.09 -3.43 -11.93
CA GLN A 135 -2.13 -4.54 -11.86
C GLN A 135 -2.08 -5.25 -10.51
N VAL A 136 -2.49 -4.60 -9.43
CA VAL A 136 -2.51 -5.23 -8.11
C VAL A 136 -3.54 -6.36 -8.05
N VAL A 137 -3.31 -7.34 -7.19
CA VAL A 137 -4.26 -8.43 -6.93
C VAL A 137 -5.67 -7.87 -6.62
N TYR A 138 -6.69 -8.49 -7.20
CA TYR A 138 -8.05 -7.96 -7.27
C TYR A 138 -8.64 -7.47 -5.95
N PHE A 139 -8.35 -8.15 -4.83
CA PHE A 139 -8.91 -7.80 -3.52
C PHE A 139 -8.26 -6.57 -2.88
N LYS A 140 -7.13 -6.08 -3.43
CA LYS A 140 -6.47 -4.82 -3.02
C LYS A 140 -6.84 -3.64 -3.92
N ARG A 141 -7.48 -3.84 -5.08
CA ARG A 141 -7.75 -2.76 -6.05
C ARG A 141 -8.48 -1.57 -5.43
N ASN A 142 -9.49 -1.85 -4.60
CA ASN A 142 -10.29 -0.78 -4.00
C ASN A 142 -9.47 0.08 -3.03
N VAL A 143 -8.65 -0.52 -2.16
CA VAL A 143 -7.81 0.23 -1.22
C VAL A 143 -6.73 1.03 -1.95
N TYR A 144 -6.15 0.48 -3.02
CA TYR A 144 -5.21 1.20 -3.88
C TYR A 144 -5.86 2.39 -4.58
N ALA A 145 -7.05 2.20 -5.16
CA ALA A 145 -7.79 3.28 -5.79
C ALA A 145 -8.14 4.39 -4.80
N GLN A 146 -8.56 4.05 -3.59
CA GLN A 146 -8.87 5.03 -2.55
C GLN A 146 -7.62 5.82 -2.14
N ALA A 147 -6.51 5.14 -1.84
CA ALA A 147 -5.27 5.79 -1.47
C ALA A 147 -4.75 6.72 -2.57
N LEU A 148 -4.68 6.25 -3.81
CA LEU A 148 -4.23 7.05 -4.93
C LEU A 148 -5.17 8.22 -5.25
N ASN A 149 -6.49 8.06 -5.15
CA ASN A 149 -7.44 9.17 -5.34
C ASN A 149 -7.27 10.25 -4.27
N GLU A 150 -7.06 9.86 -3.01
CA GLU A 150 -6.88 10.82 -1.91
C GLU A 150 -5.55 11.59 -2.01
N LEU A 151 -4.48 10.91 -2.44
CA LEU A 151 -3.13 11.48 -2.50
C LEU A 151 -2.80 12.17 -3.84
N ALA A 152 -3.60 11.92 -4.91
CA ALA A 152 -3.37 12.50 -6.23
C ALA A 152 -3.24 14.04 -6.23
N PRO A 153 -4.06 14.83 -5.51
CA PRO A 153 -3.95 16.29 -5.52
C PRO A 153 -2.59 16.82 -5.04
N ILE A 154 -1.84 16.05 -4.27
CA ILE A 154 -0.50 16.43 -3.80
C ILE A 154 0.49 16.48 -4.97
N LEU A 155 0.42 15.52 -5.88
CA LEU A 155 1.29 15.46 -7.07
C LEU A 155 0.70 16.19 -8.27
N TYR A 156 -0.61 16.27 -8.35
CA TYR A 156 -1.34 16.81 -9.49
C TYR A 156 -2.41 17.80 -9.01
N PRO A 157 -2.02 19.00 -8.57
CA PRO A 157 -2.97 20.01 -8.06
C PRO A 157 -3.99 20.45 -9.13
N ASP A 158 -3.62 20.42 -10.41
CA ASP A 158 -4.50 20.73 -11.53
C ASP A 158 -5.32 19.52 -12.02
N GLY A 159 -5.24 18.40 -11.32
CA GLY A 159 -5.87 17.14 -11.68
C GLY A 159 -5.02 16.25 -12.57
N ILE A 160 -5.37 14.97 -12.60
CA ILE A 160 -4.73 13.95 -13.43
C ILE A 160 -5.79 13.20 -14.23
N SER A 161 -5.54 13.01 -15.52
CA SER A 161 -6.42 12.22 -16.40
C SER A 161 -6.46 10.77 -15.95
N GLY A 162 -7.67 10.15 -15.95
CA GLY A 162 -7.85 8.74 -15.57
C GLY A 162 -8.08 8.53 -14.08
N GLN A 163 -8.57 9.55 -13.35
CA GLN A 163 -9.07 9.34 -11.99
C GLN A 163 -10.05 8.17 -11.98
N PHE A 164 -9.77 7.15 -11.16
CA PHE A 164 -10.73 6.09 -10.92
C PHE A 164 -11.89 6.69 -10.11
N GLU A 165 -13.06 6.82 -10.74
CA GLU A 165 -14.27 7.12 -9.99
C GLU A 165 -14.38 6.11 -8.84
N GLN A 166 -14.62 6.61 -7.63
CA GLN A 166 -14.87 5.76 -6.48
C GLN A 166 -15.84 4.66 -6.92
N ILE A 167 -15.40 3.41 -6.85
CA ILE A 167 -16.28 2.28 -7.11
C ILE A 167 -17.39 2.40 -6.06
N LYS A 168 -18.50 3.01 -6.45
CA LYS A 168 -19.71 3.05 -5.65
C LYS A 168 -20.03 1.59 -5.38
N THR A 169 -19.80 1.16 -4.15
CA THR A 169 -20.29 -0.12 -3.66
C THR A 169 -21.79 -0.13 -3.89
N LYS A 170 -22.24 -0.75 -4.99
CA LYS A 170 -23.64 -1.03 -5.19
C LYS A 170 -24.05 -1.93 -4.04
N SER A 171 -24.63 -1.32 -3.03
CA SER A 171 -25.39 -2.03 -2.00
C SER A 171 -26.39 -2.91 -2.75
N ARG A 172 -26.10 -4.21 -2.87
CA ARG A 172 -27.07 -5.20 -3.32
C ARG A 172 -28.16 -5.19 -2.27
N ARG A 173 -29.29 -4.51 -2.57
CA ARG A 173 -30.56 -4.74 -1.88
C ARG A 173 -30.84 -6.23 -1.98
N ILE A 174 -30.71 -6.92 -0.85
CA ILE A 174 -31.23 -8.29 -0.69
C ILE A 174 -32.74 -8.17 -0.85
N ARG A 175 -33.28 -8.64 -1.97
CA ARG A 175 -34.72 -8.91 -2.10
C ARG A 175 -35.04 -10.08 -1.19
N LEU A 176 -35.66 -9.81 -0.06
CA LEU A 176 -36.35 -10.84 0.71
C LEU A 176 -37.53 -11.31 -0.12
N TYR A 177 -37.48 -12.53 -0.62
CA TYR A 177 -38.68 -13.21 -1.09
C TYR A 177 -39.49 -13.64 0.14
N ARG A 178 -40.74 -13.19 0.17
CA ARG A 178 -41.76 -13.71 1.08
C ARG A 178 -42.20 -15.10 0.66
#